data_27a8b844505cbeed1b9866995bf121b1
#
_entry.id   27a8b844505cbeed1b9866995bf121b1
#
_cell.length_a   1.000
_cell.length_b   1.000
_cell.length_c   1.000
_cell.angle_alpha   90.00
_cell.angle_beta   90.00
_cell.angle_gamma   90.00
#
_symmetry.space_group_name_H-M   'P 1'
#
loop_
_entity.id
_entity.type
_entity.pdbx_description
1 polymer ?
#
loop_
_entity_poly.entity_id
_entity_poly.type
_entity_poly.pdbx_seq_one_letter_code
_entity_poly.pdbx_strand_id
1 'polypeptide(L)'
;MLHAILFIIFIINFCPLFVLISFARIEINYIMTLAEIATISGKGGLFKVMAPTKSGVILESLDDTKTKLVATANHKLSLLNEISIYTTTKEGTVALENVLRKIHTDFGDDLGVDSNSDGAELKSFLKAVLPEYDENRVYVSDIKKLVKWYELIQKHAPDILTGAKEEEKK
;
A
#
# COMPACT_ATOMS: atom_id res chain seq x y z
N MET A 1 47.68 34.27 -27.04
CA MET A 1 47.26 32.86 -27.13
C MET A 1 47.40 32.08 -25.81
N LEU A 2 48.34 32.42 -24.94
CA LEU A 2 48.59 31.69 -23.68
C LEU A 2 47.54 31.91 -22.60
N HIS A 3 46.86 33.06 -22.57
CA HIS A 3 45.81 33.39 -21.56
C HIS A 3 44.49 32.65 -21.79
N ALA A 4 44.16 32.29 -23.04
CA ALA A 4 42.92 31.55 -23.34
C ALA A 4 42.98 30.07 -22.89
N ILE A 5 44.19 29.47 -22.97
CA ILE A 5 44.40 28.09 -22.56
C ILE A 5 44.33 27.95 -21.02
N LEU A 6 44.85 28.92 -20.28
CA LEU A 6 44.82 28.93 -18.84
C LEU A 6 43.38 29.07 -18.28
N PHE A 7 42.53 29.82 -18.98
CA PHE A 7 41.13 30.02 -18.59
C PHE A 7 40.26 28.76 -18.81
N ILE A 8 40.56 28.01 -19.88
CA ILE A 8 39.88 26.74 -20.18
C ILE A 8 40.27 25.66 -19.17
N ILE A 9 41.54 25.60 -18.76
CA ILE A 9 42.01 24.65 -17.74
C ILE A 9 41.40 24.95 -16.35
N PHE A 10 41.19 26.25 -16.03
CA PHE A 10 40.54 26.64 -14.77
C PHE A 10 39.05 26.24 -14.71
N ILE A 11 38.34 26.30 -15.83
CA ILE A 11 36.94 25.89 -15.92
C ILE A 11 36.77 24.37 -15.81
N ILE A 12 37.72 23.59 -16.35
CA ILE A 12 37.68 22.13 -16.32
C ILE A 12 37.99 21.55 -14.90
N ASN A 13 38.80 22.26 -14.11
CA ASN A 13 39.17 21.82 -12.76
C ASN A 13 38.16 22.24 -11.66
N PHE A 14 37.27 23.20 -11.94
CA PHE A 14 36.27 23.64 -10.95
C PHE A 14 34.88 23.00 -11.12
N CYS A 15 34.67 22.20 -12.15
CA CYS A 15 33.38 21.66 -12.51
C CYS A 15 33.06 20.21 -12.10
N PRO A 16 33.93 19.39 -11.48
CA PRO A 16 33.51 18.03 -11.07
C PRO A 16 32.66 18.01 -9.81
N LEU A 17 32.73 19.04 -8.96
CA LEU A 17 31.96 19.05 -7.72
C LEU A 17 30.50 19.50 -7.92
N PHE A 18 30.24 20.34 -8.91
CA PHE A 18 28.90 20.83 -9.21
C PHE A 18 28.05 19.83 -10.02
N VAL A 19 28.71 18.98 -10.82
CA VAL A 19 28.02 17.91 -11.57
C VAL A 19 27.67 16.74 -10.67
N LEU A 20 28.44 16.47 -9.61
CA LEU A 20 28.12 15.42 -8.63
C LEU A 20 26.94 15.78 -7.72
N ILE A 21 26.70 17.07 -7.46
CA ILE A 21 25.54 17.53 -6.66
C ILE A 21 24.22 17.43 -7.47
N SER A 22 24.29 17.46 -8.82
CA SER A 22 23.12 17.38 -9.69
C SER A 22 22.55 15.95 -9.81
N PHE A 23 23.27 14.91 -9.37
CA PHE A 23 22.85 13.50 -9.44
C PHE A 23 22.45 12.90 -8.09
N ALA A 24 22.57 13.63 -6.99
CA ALA A 24 21.88 13.26 -5.77
C ALA A 24 20.39 13.55 -5.93
N ARG A 25 19.73 12.75 -6.76
CA ARG A 25 18.27 12.58 -6.68
C ARG A 25 18.01 12.08 -5.26
N ILE A 26 17.60 12.98 -4.38
CA ILE A 26 17.00 12.57 -3.11
C ILE A 26 15.74 11.82 -3.52
N GLU A 27 15.86 10.51 -3.66
CA GLU A 27 14.70 9.65 -3.66
C GLU A 27 14.12 9.78 -2.26
N ILE A 28 13.18 10.71 -2.12
CA ILE A 28 12.30 10.74 -0.96
C ILE A 28 11.59 9.39 -1.06
N ASN A 29 12.04 8.45 -0.26
CA ASN A 29 11.38 7.15 -0.15
C ASN A 29 10.02 7.44 0.49
N TYR A 30 9.02 7.67 -0.35
CA TYR A 30 7.65 7.96 0.08
C TYR A 30 7.06 6.65 0.57
N ILE A 31 7.04 6.47 1.89
CA ILE A 31 6.43 5.32 2.54
C ILE A 31 4.92 5.49 2.42
N MET A 32 4.28 4.61 1.66
CA MET A 32 2.83 4.58 1.52
C MET A 32 2.20 3.98 2.79
N THR A 33 1.10 4.58 3.25
CA THR A 33 0.35 4.10 4.42
C THR A 33 -1.02 3.55 4.03
N LEU A 34 -1.63 2.73 4.89
CA LEU A 34 -3.01 2.25 4.66
C LEU A 34 -4.06 3.36 4.63
N ALA A 35 -3.76 4.52 5.24
CA ALA A 35 -4.62 5.69 5.18
C ALA A 35 -4.71 6.32 3.78
N GLU A 36 -3.75 6.00 2.90
CA GLU A 36 -3.71 6.50 1.53
C GLU A 36 -4.28 5.51 0.52
N ILE A 37 -4.71 4.35 0.99
CA ILE A 37 -5.31 3.31 0.15
C ILE A 37 -6.80 3.20 0.45
N ALA A 38 -7.59 3.19 -0.62
CA ALA A 38 -9.03 3.08 -0.55
C ALA A 38 -9.56 1.93 -1.39
N THR A 39 -10.73 1.44 -1.03
CA THR A 39 -11.56 0.55 -1.84
C THR A 39 -12.86 1.24 -2.20
N ILE A 40 -13.42 0.88 -3.36
CA ILE A 40 -14.70 1.40 -3.85
C ILE A 40 -15.70 0.24 -3.90
N SER A 41 -16.85 0.41 -3.27
CA SER A 41 -17.92 -0.59 -3.33
C SER A 41 -18.36 -0.83 -4.78
N GLY A 42 -18.39 -2.11 -5.18
CA GLY A 42 -18.74 -2.51 -6.54
C GLY A 42 -17.60 -2.43 -7.57
N LYS A 43 -16.42 -1.94 -7.20
CA LYS A 43 -15.21 -2.01 -8.02
C LYS A 43 -14.17 -2.87 -7.32
N GLY A 44 -13.64 -3.85 -8.01
CA GLY A 44 -12.54 -4.66 -7.50
C GLY A 44 -11.22 -3.88 -7.46
N GLY A 45 -10.28 -4.35 -6.64
CA GLY A 45 -8.95 -3.76 -6.53
C GLY A 45 -8.82 -2.69 -5.44
N LEU A 46 -7.63 -2.11 -5.38
CA LEU A 46 -7.26 -1.06 -4.44
C LEU A 46 -6.87 0.20 -5.21
N PHE A 47 -7.06 1.34 -4.58
CA PHE A 47 -6.81 2.65 -5.17
C PHE A 47 -6.01 3.52 -4.22
N LYS A 48 -4.97 4.17 -4.73
CA LYS A 48 -4.25 5.20 -4.00
C LYS A 48 -5.05 6.51 -4.06
N VAL A 49 -5.21 7.14 -2.92
CA VAL A 49 -5.83 8.48 -2.81
C VAL A 49 -4.81 9.53 -3.24
N MET A 50 -5.08 10.26 -4.32
CA MET A 50 -4.15 11.23 -4.87
C MET A 50 -4.42 12.65 -4.39
N ALA A 51 -5.64 13.13 -4.56
CA ALA A 51 -6.02 14.48 -4.17
C ALA A 51 -7.54 14.67 -4.08
N PRO A 52 -8.02 15.50 -3.16
CA PRO A 52 -9.41 15.93 -3.14
C PRO A 52 -9.68 16.92 -4.28
N THR A 53 -10.92 16.90 -4.80
CA THR A 53 -11.43 17.86 -5.79
C THR A 53 -12.76 18.42 -5.33
N LYS A 54 -13.27 19.44 -6.02
CA LYS A 54 -14.59 20.03 -5.72
C LYS A 54 -15.75 19.03 -5.89
N SER A 55 -15.57 18.00 -6.74
CA SER A 55 -16.59 17.00 -7.07
C SER A 55 -16.35 15.62 -6.47
N GLY A 56 -15.27 15.43 -5.72
CA GLY A 56 -14.90 14.13 -5.16
C GLY A 56 -13.41 13.98 -4.92
N VAL A 57 -12.90 12.76 -5.02
CA VAL A 57 -11.49 12.43 -4.78
C VAL A 57 -10.89 11.77 -6.02
N ILE A 58 -9.71 12.23 -6.43
CA ILE A 58 -8.93 11.57 -7.49
C ILE A 58 -8.26 10.35 -6.86
N LEU A 59 -8.48 9.21 -7.48
CA LEU A 59 -7.90 7.92 -7.13
C LEU A 59 -7.08 7.39 -8.29
N GLU A 60 -6.01 6.67 -7.98
CA GLU A 60 -5.19 5.94 -8.93
C GLU A 60 -5.21 4.45 -8.58
N SER A 61 -5.52 3.59 -9.53
CA SER A 61 -5.50 2.14 -9.33
C SER A 61 -4.12 1.69 -8.85
N LEU A 62 -4.08 0.82 -7.83
CA LEU A 62 -2.83 0.30 -7.26
C LEU A 62 -2.22 -0.80 -8.13
N ASP A 63 -2.94 -1.28 -9.13
CA ASP A 63 -2.45 -2.28 -10.10
C ASP A 63 -1.45 -1.70 -11.12
N ASP A 64 -0.95 -2.56 -12.00
CA ASP A 64 0.01 -2.19 -13.05
C ASP A 64 -0.54 -1.15 -14.04
N THR A 65 -1.87 -0.99 -14.15
CA THR A 65 -2.51 -0.08 -15.10
C THR A 65 -2.42 1.39 -14.69
N LYS A 66 -2.27 1.67 -13.38
CA LYS A 66 -2.23 3.03 -12.80
C LYS A 66 -3.35 3.94 -13.32
N THR A 67 -4.53 3.35 -13.56
CA THR A 67 -5.68 4.08 -14.11
C THR A 67 -6.20 5.08 -13.09
N LYS A 68 -6.37 6.33 -13.52
CA LYS A 68 -6.94 7.40 -12.69
C LYS A 68 -8.44 7.47 -12.85
N LEU A 69 -9.14 7.66 -11.75
CA LEU A 69 -10.58 7.86 -11.72
C LEU A 69 -10.96 8.89 -10.65
N VAL A 70 -12.12 9.52 -10.83
CA VAL A 70 -12.68 10.43 -9.83
C VAL A 70 -13.82 9.71 -9.10
N ALA A 71 -13.64 9.48 -7.80
CA ALA A 71 -14.69 8.98 -6.95
C ALA A 71 -15.54 10.17 -6.48
N THR A 72 -16.78 10.22 -6.95
CA THR A 72 -17.78 11.24 -6.55
C THR A 72 -18.55 10.79 -5.30
N ALA A 73 -19.39 11.65 -4.76
CA ALA A 73 -20.24 11.35 -3.58
C ALA A 73 -21.15 10.11 -3.76
N ASN A 74 -21.41 9.68 -4.99
CA ASN A 74 -22.20 8.48 -5.27
C ASN A 74 -21.41 7.16 -5.08
N HIS A 75 -20.10 7.23 -5.00
CA HIS A 75 -19.25 6.08 -4.75
C HIS A 75 -19.04 5.89 -3.25
N LYS A 76 -19.35 4.71 -2.75
CA LYS A 76 -19.00 4.34 -1.36
C LYS A 76 -17.51 4.02 -1.33
N LEU A 77 -16.72 4.95 -0.85
CA LEU A 77 -15.29 4.83 -0.66
C LEU A 77 -15.01 4.50 0.81
N SER A 78 -14.12 3.55 1.07
CA SER A 78 -13.62 3.20 2.40
C SER A 78 -12.11 3.18 2.37
N LEU A 79 -11.48 3.85 3.33
CA LEU A 79 -10.02 3.78 3.53
C LEU A 79 -9.66 2.46 4.21
N LEU A 80 -8.54 1.86 3.84
CA LEU A 80 -8.14 0.56 4.39
C LEU A 80 -7.81 0.62 5.89
N ASN A 81 -7.31 1.74 6.38
CA ASN A 81 -7.03 1.94 7.81
C ASN A 81 -8.29 1.96 8.69
N GLU A 82 -9.48 2.21 8.11
CA GLU A 82 -10.76 2.21 8.81
C GLU A 82 -11.41 0.82 8.84
N ILE A 83 -10.89 -0.13 8.07
CA ILE A 83 -11.44 -1.48 7.97
C ILE A 83 -10.92 -2.33 9.11
N SER A 84 -11.84 -3.10 9.72
CA SER A 84 -11.53 -4.07 10.78
C SER A 84 -12.22 -5.40 10.49
N ILE A 85 -11.61 -6.49 10.98
CA ILE A 85 -12.15 -7.84 10.88
C ILE A 85 -12.82 -8.20 12.19
N TYR A 86 -14.02 -8.75 12.12
CA TYR A 86 -14.78 -9.18 13.30
C TYR A 86 -14.15 -10.38 13.99
N THR A 87 -14.08 -10.30 15.32
CA THR A 87 -13.56 -11.36 16.21
C THR A 87 -14.53 -11.66 17.32
N THR A 88 -14.35 -12.81 17.95
CA THR A 88 -15.10 -13.24 19.14
C THR A 88 -14.47 -12.75 20.46
N THR A 89 -13.38 -11.96 20.36
CA THR A 89 -12.71 -11.35 21.52
C THR A 89 -13.57 -10.26 22.18
N LYS A 90 -13.14 -9.78 23.34
CA LYS A 90 -13.84 -8.67 24.04
C LYS A 90 -13.86 -7.38 23.24
N GLU A 91 -12.82 -7.13 22.47
CA GLU A 91 -12.70 -5.96 21.57
C GLU A 91 -13.65 -6.06 20.38
N GLY A 92 -14.07 -7.28 20.00
CA GLY A 92 -15.02 -7.58 18.94
C GLY A 92 -14.49 -7.35 17.51
N THR A 93 -13.35 -6.69 17.33
CA THR A 93 -12.72 -6.44 16.04
C THR A 93 -11.21 -6.32 16.16
N VAL A 94 -10.51 -6.60 15.05
CA VAL A 94 -9.06 -6.37 14.87
C VAL A 94 -8.84 -5.54 13.62
N ALA A 95 -8.02 -4.50 13.71
CA ALA A 95 -7.69 -3.64 12.57
C ALA A 95 -7.09 -4.46 11.42
N LEU A 96 -7.51 -4.16 10.19
CA LEU A 96 -7.01 -4.81 8.97
C LEU A 96 -5.48 -4.76 8.87
N GLU A 97 -4.88 -3.65 9.28
CA GLU A 97 -3.43 -3.46 9.30
C GLU A 97 -2.70 -4.55 10.10
N ASN A 98 -3.18 -4.83 11.30
CA ASN A 98 -2.59 -5.85 12.16
C ASN A 98 -2.71 -7.24 11.55
N VAL A 99 -3.82 -7.52 10.86
CA VAL A 99 -4.03 -8.80 10.18
C VAL A 99 -3.10 -8.92 8.97
N LEU A 100 -2.95 -7.88 8.15
CA LEU A 100 -2.05 -7.87 7.00
C LEU A 100 -0.58 -8.06 7.43
N ARG A 101 -0.14 -7.37 8.47
CA ARG A 101 1.21 -7.53 9.05
C ARG A 101 1.44 -8.93 9.60
N LYS A 102 0.43 -9.51 10.24
CA LYS A 102 0.51 -10.88 10.75
C LYS A 102 0.60 -11.89 9.61
N ILE A 103 -0.19 -11.73 8.54
CA ILE A 103 -0.08 -12.54 7.34
C ILE A 103 1.35 -12.48 6.80
N HIS A 104 1.92 -11.27 6.69
CA HIS A 104 3.28 -11.09 6.20
C HIS A 104 4.34 -11.78 7.08
N THR A 105 4.16 -11.73 8.40
CA THR A 105 5.07 -12.36 9.35
C THR A 105 5.00 -13.89 9.30
N ASP A 106 3.79 -14.44 9.18
CA ASP A 106 3.55 -15.88 9.31
C ASP A 106 3.72 -16.62 7.98
N PHE A 107 3.39 -15.98 6.84
CA PHE A 107 3.36 -16.60 5.51
C PHE A 107 4.31 -15.94 4.50
N GLY A 108 4.72 -14.68 4.71
CA GLY A 108 5.61 -13.97 3.79
C GLY A 108 4.99 -13.81 2.41
N ASP A 109 5.74 -14.23 1.39
CA ASP A 109 5.36 -14.02 -0.01
C ASP A 109 4.41 -15.09 -0.56
N ASP A 110 4.30 -16.25 0.08
CA ASP A 110 3.47 -17.35 -0.36
C ASP A 110 2.39 -17.67 0.68
N LEU A 111 1.17 -17.32 0.38
CA LEU A 111 0.02 -17.58 1.25
C LEU A 111 -0.45 -19.04 1.22
N GLY A 112 -0.03 -19.82 0.23
CA GLY A 112 -0.57 -21.16 -0.04
C GLY A 112 -2.04 -21.18 -0.48
N VAL A 113 -2.68 -20.01 -0.60
CA VAL A 113 -4.06 -19.81 -1.08
C VAL A 113 -4.12 -18.57 -1.98
N ASP A 114 -5.06 -18.56 -2.90
CA ASP A 114 -5.38 -17.43 -3.77
C ASP A 114 -6.86 -17.02 -3.69
N SER A 115 -7.25 -15.97 -4.38
CA SER A 115 -8.64 -15.48 -4.40
C SER A 115 -9.62 -16.46 -5.08
N ASN A 116 -9.14 -17.51 -5.78
CA ASN A 116 -9.94 -18.54 -6.43
C ASN A 116 -9.97 -19.85 -5.62
N SER A 117 -9.15 -19.96 -4.57
CA SER A 117 -9.12 -21.12 -3.67
C SER A 117 -10.49 -21.45 -3.10
N ASP A 118 -10.67 -22.70 -2.72
CA ASP A 118 -11.93 -23.18 -2.14
C ASP A 118 -12.25 -22.48 -0.81
N GLY A 119 -13.56 -22.38 -0.52
CA GLY A 119 -14.03 -21.68 0.68
C GLY A 119 -13.53 -22.31 1.98
N ALA A 120 -13.32 -23.64 2.01
CA ALA A 120 -12.78 -24.33 3.17
C ALA A 120 -11.29 -24.01 3.40
N GLU A 121 -10.50 -23.95 2.33
CA GLU A 121 -9.08 -23.56 2.37
C GLU A 121 -8.91 -22.14 2.86
N LEU A 122 -9.71 -21.21 2.31
CA LEU A 122 -9.70 -19.80 2.71
C LEU A 122 -10.08 -19.60 4.18
N LYS A 123 -11.06 -20.34 4.67
CA LYS A 123 -11.42 -20.32 6.11
C LYS A 123 -10.31 -20.89 6.98
N SER A 124 -9.66 -21.97 6.55
CA SER A 124 -8.53 -22.57 7.25
C SER A 124 -7.35 -21.62 7.31
N PHE A 125 -7.05 -20.93 6.21
CA PHE A 125 -6.03 -19.88 6.14
C PHE A 125 -6.34 -18.76 7.13
N LEU A 126 -7.55 -18.18 7.09
CA LEU A 126 -7.88 -17.10 8.03
C LEU A 126 -7.87 -17.58 9.48
N LYS A 127 -8.25 -18.82 9.75
CA LYS A 127 -8.18 -19.43 11.09
C LYS A 127 -6.75 -19.56 11.60
N ALA A 128 -5.80 -19.85 10.73
CA ALA A 128 -4.38 -19.89 11.09
C ALA A 128 -3.84 -18.48 11.42
N VAL A 129 -4.22 -17.47 10.63
CA VAL A 129 -3.84 -16.08 10.86
C VAL A 129 -4.52 -15.47 12.08
N LEU A 130 -5.83 -15.63 12.20
CA LEU A 130 -6.67 -15.03 13.23
C LEU A 130 -7.60 -16.09 13.83
N PRO A 131 -7.13 -16.90 14.80
CA PRO A 131 -7.91 -18.02 15.37
C PRO A 131 -9.27 -17.61 15.94
N GLU A 132 -9.37 -16.37 16.40
CA GLU A 132 -10.57 -15.82 17.07
C GLU A 132 -11.47 -15.01 16.14
N TYR A 133 -11.31 -15.14 14.79
CA TYR A 133 -12.23 -14.45 13.88
C TYR A 133 -13.66 -14.99 14.02
N ASP A 134 -14.65 -14.12 13.84
CA ASP A 134 -16.07 -14.51 13.94
C ASP A 134 -16.54 -15.11 12.62
N GLU A 135 -16.64 -16.42 12.56
CA GLU A 135 -17.07 -17.17 11.36
C GLU A 135 -18.50 -16.86 10.90
N ASN A 136 -19.34 -16.32 11.78
CA ASN A 136 -20.71 -15.95 11.44
C ASN A 136 -20.79 -14.58 10.74
N ARG A 137 -19.80 -13.72 10.97
CA ARG A 137 -19.77 -12.35 10.47
C ARG A 137 -18.76 -12.13 9.34
N VAL A 138 -17.74 -12.99 9.24
CA VAL A 138 -16.72 -12.93 8.18
C VAL A 138 -17.01 -14.00 7.14
N TYR A 139 -17.43 -13.58 5.97
CA TYR A 139 -17.79 -14.49 4.88
C TYR A 139 -16.58 -14.85 4.01
N VAL A 140 -16.68 -15.97 3.28
CA VAL A 140 -15.65 -16.38 2.31
C VAL A 140 -15.34 -15.28 1.29
N SER A 141 -16.35 -14.50 0.89
CA SER A 141 -16.18 -13.35 -0.02
C SER A 141 -15.27 -12.26 0.56
N ASP A 142 -15.24 -12.11 1.89
CA ASP A 142 -14.41 -11.11 2.55
C ASP A 142 -12.97 -11.62 2.68
N ILE A 143 -12.81 -12.93 2.93
CA ILE A 143 -11.51 -13.60 2.93
C ILE A 143 -10.87 -13.52 1.54
N LYS A 144 -11.64 -13.74 0.46
CA LYS A 144 -11.17 -13.57 -0.93
C LYS A 144 -10.67 -12.16 -1.20
N LYS A 145 -11.36 -11.15 -0.68
CA LYS A 145 -10.92 -9.76 -0.80
C LYS A 145 -9.62 -9.52 -0.03
N LEU A 146 -9.52 -10.04 1.20
CA LEU A 146 -8.34 -9.91 2.05
C LEU A 146 -7.10 -10.49 1.35
N VAL A 147 -7.19 -11.70 0.81
CA VAL A 147 -6.10 -12.35 0.05
C VAL A 147 -5.70 -11.50 -1.14
N LYS A 148 -6.66 -11.06 -1.96
CA LYS A 148 -6.40 -10.21 -3.12
C LYS A 148 -5.78 -8.86 -2.75
N TRP A 149 -6.22 -8.26 -1.65
CA TRP A 149 -5.66 -7.00 -1.17
C TRP A 149 -4.23 -7.19 -0.68
N TYR A 150 -3.94 -8.29 0.02
CA TYR A 150 -2.59 -8.63 0.44
C TYR A 150 -1.65 -8.76 -0.77
N GLU A 151 -2.02 -9.53 -1.79
CA GLU A 151 -1.24 -9.69 -3.03
C GLU A 151 -0.95 -8.34 -3.72
N LEU A 152 -1.96 -7.46 -3.80
CA LEU A 152 -1.80 -6.14 -4.39
C LEU A 152 -0.87 -5.24 -3.56
N ILE A 153 -1.00 -5.25 -2.24
CA ILE A 153 -0.16 -4.45 -1.34
C ILE A 153 1.28 -4.98 -1.38
N GLN A 154 1.46 -6.29 -1.33
CA GLN A 154 2.77 -6.93 -1.41
C GLN A 154 3.51 -6.55 -2.68
N LYS A 155 2.81 -6.54 -3.82
CA LYS A 155 3.40 -6.22 -5.13
C LYS A 155 3.69 -4.73 -5.30
N HIS A 156 2.82 -3.84 -4.82
CA HIS A 156 2.86 -2.42 -5.17
C HIS A 156 3.16 -1.47 -4.01
N ALA A 157 3.05 -1.94 -2.77
CA ALA A 157 3.26 -1.14 -1.56
C ALA A 157 3.78 -2.01 -0.39
N PRO A 158 4.89 -2.76 -0.53
CA PRO A 158 5.39 -3.69 0.49
C PRO A 158 5.75 -2.99 1.81
N ASP A 159 6.09 -1.71 1.77
CA ASP A 159 6.43 -0.91 2.96
C ASP A 159 5.33 -0.91 4.02
N ILE A 160 4.06 -1.05 3.61
CA ILE A 160 2.90 -1.14 4.50
C ILE A 160 2.99 -2.39 5.38
N LEU A 161 3.46 -3.50 4.81
CA LEU A 161 3.53 -4.81 5.49
C LEU A 161 4.70 -4.89 6.46
N THR A 162 5.82 -4.23 6.14
CA THR A 162 7.06 -4.25 6.94
C THR A 162 7.01 -3.33 8.16
N GLY A 163 6.00 -2.47 8.26
CA GLY A 163 5.82 -1.59 9.44
C GLY A 163 6.89 -0.53 9.58
N ALA A 164 7.41 0.02 8.47
CA ALA A 164 8.22 1.22 8.52
C ALA A 164 7.43 2.29 9.29
N LYS A 165 7.90 2.61 10.50
CA LYS A 165 7.20 3.45 11.48
C LYS A 165 6.87 4.80 10.88
N GLU A 166 5.59 5.21 10.99
CA GLU A 166 5.26 6.63 11.08
C GLU A 166 6.03 7.18 12.30
N GLU A 167 7.08 7.96 12.06
CA GLU A 167 7.59 8.87 13.09
C GLU A 167 6.48 9.90 13.27
N GLU A 168 5.73 9.77 14.36
CA GLU A 168 4.80 10.79 14.83
C GLU A 168 5.56 12.14 14.86
N LYS A 169 5.24 13.00 13.90
CA LYS A 169 5.56 14.42 14.05
C LYS A 169 4.75 14.97 15.22
N LYS A 170 5.41 15.04 16.36
CA LYS A 170 4.96 15.73 17.56
C LYS A 170 4.99 17.23 17.35
#